data_548fbc3ad8a5c04f6c9e957903c4caf2
#
_entry.id   548fbc3ad8a5c04f6c9e957903c4caf2
#
_cell.length_a   1.000
_cell.length_b   1.000
_cell.length_c   1.000
_cell.angle_alpha   90.00
_cell.angle_beta   90.00
_cell.angle_gamma   90.00
#
_symmetry.space_group_name_H-M   'P 1'
#
loop_
_entity.id
_entity.type
_entity.pdbx_description
1 polymer ?
#
loop_
_entity_poly.entity_id
_entity_poly.type
_entity_poly.pdbx_seq_one_letter_code
_entity_poly.pdbx_strand_id
1 'polypeptide(L)'
;GGLIQMITKRPDAEAGGYLKADIADYDSLRMEGAVNLPLTDRLRSRFAFASLQREGFVTNSHTGNKLDDRNTQGARMSFEFDYSDDTTMTLIYETTSADDSRLRAARQYCKQDKFYGCSPFENGNDAVWSPGSYGHWIPYLQYQNTALDYTIYENNPSSDLRSVNIDFEPTHEATLQNTVFEINSALSDTMNMV
;
A
#
# COMPACT_ATOMS: atom_id res chain seq x y z
N GLY A 1 13.26 -0.43 19.52
CA GLY A 1 12.69 -1.43 18.63
C GLY A 1 11.37 -1.97 19.17
N GLY A 2 10.50 -2.49 18.32
CA GLY A 2 9.22 -3.08 18.70
C GLY A 2 8.76 -4.10 17.67
N LEU A 3 7.83 -4.96 18.07
CA LEU A 3 7.17 -5.93 17.20
C LEU A 3 5.68 -5.58 17.11
N ILE A 4 5.17 -5.53 15.88
CA ILE A 4 3.72 -5.46 15.62
C ILE A 4 3.31 -6.81 15.05
N GLN A 5 2.45 -7.54 15.75
CA GLN A 5 1.88 -8.79 15.27
C GLN A 5 0.40 -8.59 14.95
N MET A 6 0.01 -8.94 13.73
CA MET A 6 -1.38 -8.89 13.29
C MET A 6 -1.95 -10.31 13.28
N ILE A 7 -2.93 -10.55 14.15
CA ILE A 7 -3.63 -11.83 14.22
C ILE A 7 -5.02 -11.66 13.62
N THR A 8 -5.31 -12.45 12.61
CA THR A 8 -6.60 -12.40 11.92
C THR A 8 -7.65 -13.22 12.65
N LYS A 9 -8.92 -12.78 12.57
CA LYS A 9 -10.02 -13.51 13.20
C LYS A 9 -10.20 -14.89 12.53
N ARG A 10 -10.24 -15.93 13.33
CA ARG A 10 -10.51 -17.31 12.91
C ARG A 10 -12.02 -17.53 12.65
N PRO A 11 -12.40 -18.64 11.97
CA PRO A 11 -13.78 -19.10 11.91
C PRO A 11 -14.37 -19.28 13.30
N ASP A 12 -15.65 -18.99 13.44
CA ASP A 12 -16.39 -19.04 14.70
C ASP A 12 -17.52 -20.08 14.61
N ALA A 13 -17.95 -20.62 15.75
CA ALA A 13 -19.06 -21.58 15.82
C ALA A 13 -20.43 -20.92 15.59
N GLU A 14 -20.51 -19.59 15.66
CA GLU A 14 -21.74 -18.85 15.44
C GLU A 14 -21.77 -18.22 14.04
N ALA A 15 -22.90 -18.33 13.34
CA ALA A 15 -23.12 -17.62 12.07
C ALA A 15 -23.21 -16.12 12.32
N GLY A 16 -22.52 -15.34 11.50
CA GLY A 16 -22.53 -13.90 11.66
C GLY A 16 -21.68 -13.21 10.60
N GLY A 17 -21.80 -11.90 10.50
CA GLY A 17 -21.02 -11.17 9.55
C GLY A 17 -21.19 -9.67 9.68
N TYR A 18 -20.43 -8.94 8.87
CA TYR A 18 -20.56 -7.48 8.72
C TYR A 18 -20.21 -7.07 7.30
N LEU A 19 -20.74 -5.94 6.91
CA LEU A 19 -20.36 -5.22 5.72
C LEU A 19 -20.18 -3.75 6.12
N LYS A 20 -19.07 -3.15 5.68
CA LYS A 20 -18.77 -1.75 5.92
C LYS A 20 -18.40 -1.10 4.59
N ALA A 21 -18.89 0.12 4.37
CA ALA A 21 -18.53 0.95 3.24
C ALA A 21 -18.20 2.36 3.75
N ASP A 22 -17.07 2.89 3.30
CA ASP A 22 -16.62 4.25 3.59
C ASP A 22 -16.46 4.99 2.27
N ILE A 23 -16.99 6.21 2.20
CA ILE A 23 -16.83 7.13 1.06
C ILE A 23 -16.09 8.36 1.57
N ALA A 24 -15.11 8.81 0.80
CA ALA A 24 -14.29 9.96 1.15
C ALA A 24 -13.88 10.77 -0.09
N ASP A 25 -13.12 11.85 0.10
CA ASP A 25 -12.59 12.68 -0.96
C ASP A 25 -11.77 11.88 -1.99
N TYR A 26 -11.61 12.43 -3.19
CA TYR A 26 -10.95 11.81 -4.34
C TYR A 26 -11.65 10.54 -4.84
N ASP A 27 -12.98 10.56 -4.85
CA ASP A 27 -13.83 9.44 -5.24
C ASP A 27 -13.43 8.13 -4.53
N SER A 28 -13.01 8.29 -3.28
CA SER A 28 -12.57 7.16 -2.46
C SER A 28 -13.76 6.32 -2.04
N LEU A 29 -13.71 5.04 -2.40
CA LEU A 29 -14.63 4.01 -1.95
C LEU A 29 -13.83 2.88 -1.31
N ARG A 30 -14.08 2.66 -0.03
CA ARG A 30 -13.57 1.50 0.70
C ARG A 30 -14.72 0.59 1.08
N MET A 31 -14.60 -0.67 0.76
CA MET A 31 -15.54 -1.70 1.16
C MET A 31 -14.79 -2.80 1.89
N GLU A 32 -15.35 -3.26 2.99
CA GLU A 32 -14.84 -4.42 3.71
C GLU A 32 -15.98 -5.22 4.30
N GLY A 33 -15.83 -6.52 4.34
CA GLY A 33 -16.83 -7.37 4.92
C GLY A 33 -16.30 -8.74 5.27
N ALA A 34 -17.03 -9.41 6.13
CA ALA A 34 -16.76 -10.79 6.44
C ALA A 34 -18.06 -11.50 6.83
N VAL A 35 -18.12 -12.77 6.50
CA VAL A 35 -19.18 -13.69 6.92
C VAL A 35 -18.56 -14.92 7.55
N ASN A 36 -19.16 -15.36 8.63
CA ASN A 36 -18.78 -16.54 9.37
C ASN A 36 -19.90 -17.57 9.24
N LEU A 37 -19.57 -18.74 8.74
CA LEU A 37 -20.54 -19.82 8.45
C LEU A 37 -20.07 -21.12 9.12
N PRO A 38 -20.68 -21.55 10.22
CA PRO A 38 -20.53 -22.90 10.72
C PRO A 38 -21.23 -23.87 9.73
N LEU A 39 -20.45 -24.71 9.08
CA LEU A 39 -20.97 -25.67 8.08
C LEU A 39 -21.48 -26.94 8.74
N THR A 40 -20.80 -27.36 9.82
CA THR A 40 -21.20 -28.46 10.72
C THR A 40 -20.74 -28.15 12.14
N ASP A 41 -21.06 -28.98 13.09
CA ASP A 41 -20.58 -28.85 14.49
C ASP A 41 -19.05 -28.91 14.60
N ARG A 42 -18.37 -29.50 13.60
CA ARG A 42 -16.91 -29.67 13.56
C ARG A 42 -16.21 -28.88 12.45
N LEU A 43 -16.95 -28.29 11.50
CA LEU A 43 -16.40 -27.55 10.37
C LEU A 43 -16.95 -26.14 10.35
N ARG A 44 -16.06 -25.19 10.51
CA ARG A 44 -16.34 -23.75 10.49
C ARG A 44 -15.64 -23.10 9.31
N SER A 45 -16.26 -22.10 8.74
CA SER A 45 -15.68 -21.32 7.67
C SER A 45 -15.86 -19.83 7.90
N ARG A 46 -14.91 -19.04 7.38
CA ARG A 46 -14.98 -17.60 7.36
C ARG A 46 -14.48 -17.06 6.03
N PHE A 47 -15.27 -16.21 5.42
CA PHE A 47 -14.93 -15.46 4.21
C PHE A 47 -14.80 -13.99 4.57
N ALA A 48 -13.75 -13.35 4.09
CA ALA A 48 -13.53 -11.92 4.28
C ALA A 48 -13.02 -11.30 3.00
N PHE A 49 -13.40 -10.05 2.75
CA PHE A 49 -12.89 -9.27 1.64
C PHE A 49 -12.65 -7.83 2.06
N ALA A 50 -11.76 -7.16 1.33
CA ALA A 50 -11.56 -5.72 1.40
C ALA A 50 -11.25 -5.19 0.01
N SER A 51 -11.75 -4.00 -0.30
CA SER A 51 -11.48 -3.27 -1.52
C SER A 51 -11.28 -1.80 -1.20
N LEU A 52 -10.28 -1.18 -1.81
CA LEU A 52 -10.05 0.25 -1.74
C LEU A 52 -9.84 0.77 -3.16
N GLN A 53 -10.69 1.67 -3.58
CA GLN A 53 -10.54 2.46 -4.80
C GLN A 53 -10.48 3.93 -4.41
N ARG A 54 -9.55 4.67 -5.00
CA ARG A 54 -9.41 6.11 -4.79
C ARG A 54 -8.70 6.72 -5.99
N GLU A 55 -9.20 7.83 -6.49
CA GLU A 55 -8.48 8.60 -7.52
C GLU A 55 -7.17 9.18 -7.01
N GLY A 56 -6.25 9.43 -7.93
CA GLY A 56 -5.00 10.10 -7.66
C GLY A 56 -5.21 11.56 -7.22
N PHE A 57 -4.42 12.02 -6.28
CA PHE A 57 -4.47 13.40 -5.77
C PHE A 57 -3.26 14.24 -6.18
N VAL A 58 -2.30 13.65 -6.88
CA VAL A 58 -1.15 14.35 -7.47
C VAL A 58 -1.40 14.54 -8.97
N THR A 59 -1.25 15.75 -9.47
CA THR A 59 -1.39 16.04 -10.91
C THR A 59 -0.02 16.00 -11.57
N ASN A 60 0.13 15.18 -12.61
CA ASN A 60 1.28 15.25 -13.50
C ASN A 60 1.03 16.33 -14.56
N SER A 61 1.73 17.45 -14.48
CA SER A 61 1.56 18.57 -15.42
C SER A 61 2.09 18.26 -16.81
N HIS A 62 2.88 17.22 -17.00
CA HIS A 62 3.38 16.78 -18.29
C HIS A 62 2.31 16.02 -19.09
N THR A 63 1.65 15.06 -18.43
CA THR A 63 0.65 14.20 -19.08
C THR A 63 -0.79 14.65 -18.85
N GLY A 64 -1.03 15.45 -17.80
CA GLY A 64 -2.36 15.84 -17.34
C GLY A 64 -3.05 14.81 -16.46
N ASN A 65 -2.43 13.65 -16.25
CA ASN A 65 -3.02 12.56 -15.49
C ASN A 65 -2.91 12.76 -13.97
N LYS A 66 -3.80 12.09 -13.24
CA LYS A 66 -3.78 12.01 -11.79
C LYS A 66 -2.93 10.81 -11.36
N LEU A 67 -2.02 11.04 -10.43
CA LEU A 67 -1.13 10.04 -9.86
C LEU A 67 -1.40 9.84 -8.38
N ASP A 68 -0.82 8.78 -7.83
CA ASP A 68 -0.99 8.35 -6.44
C ASP A 68 -2.42 7.91 -6.11
N ASP A 69 -3.06 7.25 -7.06
CA ASP A 69 -4.31 6.53 -6.87
C ASP A 69 -4.14 5.28 -6.01
N ARG A 70 -5.24 4.62 -5.71
CA ARG A 70 -5.27 3.30 -5.05
C ARG A 70 -6.35 2.45 -5.69
N ASN A 71 -5.96 1.27 -6.09
CA ASN A 71 -6.87 0.22 -6.53
C ASN A 71 -6.35 -1.11 -5.97
N THR A 72 -6.83 -1.45 -4.79
CA THR A 72 -6.38 -2.65 -4.07
C THR A 72 -7.58 -3.48 -3.67
N GLN A 73 -7.49 -4.78 -3.88
CA GLN A 73 -8.53 -5.75 -3.53
C GLN A 73 -7.89 -6.93 -2.82
N GLY A 74 -8.59 -7.47 -1.84
CA GLY A 74 -8.14 -8.64 -1.11
C GLY A 74 -9.31 -9.52 -0.70
N ALA A 75 -9.08 -10.83 -0.71
CA ALA A 75 -10.01 -11.82 -0.22
C ALA A 75 -9.29 -12.88 0.59
N ARG A 76 -9.95 -13.39 1.62
CA ARG A 76 -9.47 -14.48 2.46
C ARG A 76 -10.58 -15.47 2.70
N MET A 77 -10.23 -16.75 2.56
CA MET A 77 -11.06 -17.88 2.97
C MET A 77 -10.33 -18.65 4.06
N SER A 78 -11.02 -18.97 5.14
CA SER A 78 -10.49 -19.75 6.25
C SER A 78 -11.46 -20.86 6.58
N PHE A 79 -10.92 -22.06 6.75
CA PHE A 79 -11.66 -23.24 7.21
C PHE A 79 -10.98 -23.79 8.44
N GLU A 80 -11.76 -24.19 9.42
CA GLU A 80 -11.28 -24.82 10.64
C GLU A 80 -12.11 -26.08 10.89
N PHE A 81 -11.41 -27.20 11.05
CA PHE A 81 -12.00 -28.52 11.22
C PHE A 81 -11.47 -29.18 12.49
N ASP A 82 -12.39 -29.50 13.40
CA ASP A 82 -12.09 -30.27 14.59
C ASP A 82 -12.10 -31.76 14.23
N TYR A 83 -10.89 -32.29 13.94
CA TYR A 83 -10.71 -33.70 13.63
C TYR A 83 -11.04 -34.60 14.86
N SER A 84 -10.62 -34.18 16.04
CA SER A 84 -10.95 -34.78 17.35
C SER A 84 -11.10 -33.68 18.38
N ASP A 85 -11.43 -34.05 19.62
CA ASP A 85 -11.52 -33.08 20.71
C ASP A 85 -10.19 -32.41 21.03
N ASP A 86 -9.09 -33.07 20.68
CA ASP A 86 -7.70 -32.61 20.93
C ASP A 86 -6.98 -32.11 19.68
N THR A 87 -7.59 -32.21 18.49
CA THR A 87 -6.91 -31.89 17.22
C THR A 87 -7.78 -31.01 16.31
N THR A 88 -7.27 -29.84 16.00
CA THR A 88 -7.88 -28.88 15.08
C THR A 88 -6.97 -28.65 13.87
N MET A 89 -7.54 -28.70 12.68
CA MET A 89 -6.89 -28.39 11.42
C MET A 89 -7.42 -27.07 10.87
N THR A 90 -6.53 -26.19 10.42
CA THR A 90 -6.88 -24.90 9.85
C THR A 90 -6.29 -24.77 8.45
N LEU A 91 -7.11 -24.39 7.49
CA LEU A 91 -6.69 -24.01 6.13
C LEU A 91 -7.07 -22.56 5.88
N ILE A 92 -6.09 -21.75 5.48
CA ILE A 92 -6.30 -20.36 5.10
C ILE A 92 -5.79 -20.18 3.68
N TYR A 93 -6.60 -19.58 2.84
CA TYR A 93 -6.18 -19.06 1.55
C TYR A 93 -6.50 -17.58 1.49
N GLU A 94 -5.51 -16.80 1.04
CA GLU A 94 -5.68 -15.37 0.83
C GLU A 94 -5.08 -14.92 -0.50
N THR A 95 -5.70 -13.93 -1.09
CA THR A 95 -5.20 -13.27 -2.28
C THR A 95 -5.36 -11.77 -2.14
N THR A 96 -4.38 -11.03 -2.61
CA THR A 96 -4.43 -9.56 -2.68
C THR A 96 -3.90 -9.14 -4.04
N SER A 97 -4.59 -8.20 -4.69
CA SER A 97 -4.12 -7.54 -5.90
C SER A 97 -4.08 -6.03 -5.69
N ALA A 98 -3.10 -5.40 -6.28
CA ALA A 98 -2.97 -3.95 -6.37
C ALA A 98 -2.58 -3.57 -7.79
N ASP A 99 -3.22 -2.52 -8.31
CA ASP A 99 -2.93 -1.90 -9.59
C ASP A 99 -3.07 -0.38 -9.40
N ASP A 100 -1.97 0.25 -9.05
CA ASP A 100 -1.93 1.65 -8.61
C ASP A 100 -0.86 2.44 -9.38
N SER A 101 -1.05 3.75 -9.49
CA SER A 101 -0.05 4.70 -9.98
C SER A 101 0.73 5.36 -8.83
N ARG A 102 1.31 4.55 -7.93
CA ARG A 102 1.98 5.05 -6.72
C ARG A 102 3.18 5.91 -7.02
N LEU A 103 3.09 7.18 -6.68
CA LEU A 103 4.23 8.09 -6.73
C LEU A 103 5.01 8.03 -5.41
N ARG A 104 6.17 7.37 -5.42
CA ARG A 104 7.03 7.26 -4.23
C ARG A 104 7.90 8.48 -3.99
N ALA A 105 8.13 9.29 -5.01
CA ALA A 105 8.94 10.49 -4.97
C ALA A 105 8.09 11.68 -5.38
N ALA A 106 7.37 12.26 -4.45
CA ALA A 106 6.75 13.57 -4.58
C ALA A 106 7.72 14.66 -4.13
N ARG A 107 7.33 15.91 -4.25
CA ARG A 107 8.07 17.03 -3.70
C ARG A 107 8.34 16.84 -2.22
N GLN A 108 9.53 17.19 -1.81
CA GLN A 108 9.90 17.20 -0.41
C GLN A 108 9.72 18.60 0.19
N TYR A 109 9.35 18.63 1.47
CA TYR A 109 9.42 19.83 2.27
C TYR A 109 10.89 20.20 2.48
N CYS A 110 11.32 21.28 1.87
CA CYS A 110 12.73 21.59 1.70
C CYS A 110 12.98 23.09 1.62
N LYS A 111 14.04 23.55 2.23
CA LYS A 111 14.68 24.85 1.96
C LYS A 111 15.75 24.64 0.91
N GLN A 112 15.70 25.36 -0.20
CA GLN A 112 16.70 25.23 -1.26
C GLN A 112 18.08 25.63 -0.74
N ASP A 113 19.07 24.78 -0.99
CA ASP A 113 20.47 25.00 -0.71
C ASP A 113 21.30 24.92 -1.99
N LYS A 114 22.27 25.81 -2.12
CA LYS A 114 23.09 25.92 -3.33
C LYS A 114 23.93 24.66 -3.60
N PHE A 115 24.31 23.92 -2.56
CA PHE A 115 25.22 22.78 -2.67
C PHE A 115 24.56 21.44 -2.50
N TYR A 116 23.51 21.35 -1.66
CA TYR A 116 22.88 20.11 -1.26
C TYR A 116 21.49 19.88 -1.88
N GLY A 117 20.97 20.87 -2.60
CA GLY A 117 19.62 20.85 -3.13
C GLY A 117 18.58 21.17 -2.08
N CYS A 118 18.46 20.35 -1.06
CA CYS A 118 17.74 20.66 0.16
C CYS A 118 18.71 20.94 1.30
N SER A 119 18.47 22.01 2.07
CA SER A 119 19.24 22.28 3.28
C SER A 119 19.02 21.15 4.29
N PRO A 120 20.08 20.55 4.81
CA PRO A 120 19.95 19.56 5.88
C PRO A 120 19.65 20.18 7.24
N PHE A 121 19.73 21.51 7.36
CA PHE A 121 19.65 22.25 8.62
C PHE A 121 18.43 23.15 8.73
N GLU A 122 17.81 23.47 7.60
CA GLU A 122 16.66 24.39 7.57
C GLU A 122 15.48 23.74 6.86
N ASN A 123 14.32 23.88 7.45
CA ASN A 123 13.06 23.48 6.83
C ASN A 123 12.50 24.64 5.99
N GLY A 124 11.92 24.33 4.85
CA GLY A 124 11.31 25.30 3.98
C GLY A 124 10.35 24.63 2.99
N ASN A 125 9.58 25.43 2.31
CA ASN A 125 8.65 24.97 1.28
C ASN A 125 9.09 25.48 -0.10
N ASP A 126 10.38 25.51 -0.34
CA ASP A 126 10.90 25.88 -1.63
C ASP A 126 10.61 24.77 -2.64
N ALA A 127 10.32 25.17 -3.86
CA ALA A 127 10.06 24.23 -4.93
C ALA A 127 11.39 23.65 -5.45
N VAL A 128 11.86 22.61 -4.79
CA VAL A 128 13.13 21.96 -5.14
C VAL A 128 12.86 20.56 -5.63
N TRP A 129 13.62 20.12 -6.61
CA TRP A 129 13.68 18.74 -7.00
C TRP A 129 14.25 17.87 -5.88
N SER A 130 13.85 16.61 -5.84
CA SER A 130 14.33 15.66 -4.83
C SER A 130 15.86 15.74 -4.67
N PRO A 131 16.37 15.75 -3.44
CA PRO A 131 17.81 15.77 -3.19
C PRO A 131 18.50 14.61 -3.93
N GLY A 132 19.61 14.90 -4.59
CA GLY A 132 20.35 13.92 -5.36
C GLY A 132 19.77 13.58 -6.73
N SER A 133 18.69 14.24 -7.17
CA SER A 133 18.23 14.09 -8.55
C SER A 133 19.19 14.77 -9.52
N TYR A 134 19.27 14.24 -10.74
CA TYR A 134 20.03 14.87 -11.82
C TYR A 134 19.62 16.33 -12.05
N GLY A 135 18.34 16.65 -11.87
CA GLY A 135 17.82 18.00 -11.98
C GLY A 135 18.48 19.04 -11.06
N HIS A 136 19.02 18.59 -9.91
CA HIS A 136 19.75 19.47 -9.02
C HIS A 136 21.17 19.83 -9.55
N TRP A 137 21.82 18.87 -10.21
CA TRP A 137 23.15 19.05 -10.79
C TRP A 137 23.13 19.74 -12.16
N ILE A 138 21.99 19.79 -12.81
CA ILE A 138 21.83 20.33 -14.15
C ILE A 138 22.21 21.82 -14.25
N PRO A 139 21.81 22.73 -13.34
CA PRO A 139 22.28 24.10 -13.38
C PRO A 139 23.79 24.23 -13.27
N TYR A 140 24.45 23.36 -12.49
CA TYR A 140 25.90 23.30 -12.39
C TYR A 140 26.53 22.79 -13.69
N LEU A 141 25.96 21.76 -14.30
CA LEU A 141 26.42 21.20 -15.59
C LEU A 141 26.16 22.16 -16.75
N GLN A 142 25.06 22.92 -16.73
CA GLN A 142 24.76 23.95 -17.71
C GLN A 142 25.77 25.10 -17.65
N TYR A 143 26.20 25.49 -16.46
CA TYR A 143 27.28 26.46 -16.29
C TYR A 143 28.59 25.99 -16.92
N GLN A 144 28.84 24.67 -16.91
CA GLN A 144 30.03 24.06 -17.51
C GLN A 144 29.89 23.76 -19.00
N ASN A 145 28.64 23.61 -19.52
CA ASN A 145 28.40 23.22 -20.91
C ASN A 145 27.13 23.87 -21.47
N THR A 146 27.33 25.00 -22.16
CA THR A 146 26.26 25.81 -22.75
C THR A 146 25.54 25.14 -23.94
N ALA A 147 25.93 23.93 -24.35
CA ALA A 147 25.30 23.20 -25.46
C ALA A 147 24.09 22.33 -25.02
N LEU A 148 23.87 22.21 -23.74
CA LEU A 148 22.74 21.44 -23.21
C LEU A 148 21.60 22.39 -22.83
N ASP A 149 20.48 22.26 -23.51
CA ASP A 149 19.26 23.00 -23.17
C ASP A 149 18.52 22.27 -22.04
N TYR A 150 18.66 22.79 -20.85
CA TYR A 150 18.01 22.24 -19.65
C TYR A 150 16.75 22.99 -19.24
N THR A 151 16.23 23.87 -20.09
CA THR A 151 15.00 24.64 -19.80
C THR A 151 13.80 23.76 -19.51
N ILE A 152 13.80 22.53 -20.00
CA ILE A 152 12.79 21.52 -19.67
C ILE A 152 12.76 21.19 -18.16
N TYR A 153 13.86 21.37 -17.45
CA TYR A 153 13.96 21.11 -16.02
C TYR A 153 13.76 22.37 -15.17
N GLU A 154 13.94 23.55 -15.75
CA GLU A 154 13.66 24.83 -15.10
C GLU A 154 12.15 25.16 -15.09
N ASN A 155 11.39 24.57 -16.01
CA ASN A 155 10.00 24.88 -16.20
C ASN A 155 9.05 24.10 -15.30
N ASN A 156 9.24 24.04 -14.06
CA ASN A 156 8.15 24.05 -13.10
C ASN A 156 8.51 23.75 -11.66
N PRO A 157 8.75 24.71 -10.90
CA PRO A 157 8.35 24.62 -9.53
C PRO A 157 6.92 25.19 -9.39
N SER A 158 5.90 24.40 -9.74
CA SER A 158 4.59 24.69 -9.18
C SER A 158 4.75 24.80 -7.65
N SER A 159 4.25 25.84 -7.04
CA SER A 159 4.18 25.93 -5.59
C SER A 159 3.21 24.89 -4.99
N ASP A 160 2.47 24.19 -5.83
CA ASP A 160 1.55 23.13 -5.44
C ASP A 160 2.32 21.84 -5.16
N LEU A 161 2.30 21.42 -3.90
CA LEU A 161 2.91 20.17 -3.42
C LEU A 161 2.26 18.91 -4.04
N ARG A 162 1.10 19.05 -4.64
CA ARG A 162 0.36 17.98 -5.32
C ARG A 162 0.51 18.03 -6.85
N SER A 163 1.53 18.70 -7.34
CA SER A 163 1.86 18.75 -8.75
C SER A 163 3.27 18.25 -9.01
N VAL A 164 3.44 17.41 -10.01
CA VAL A 164 4.73 16.92 -10.50
C VAL A 164 4.81 17.13 -12.00
N ASN A 165 6.02 17.15 -12.53
CA ASN A 165 6.27 17.18 -13.98
C ASN A 165 7.23 16.04 -14.31
N ILE A 166 6.67 14.91 -14.72
CA ILE A 166 7.42 13.71 -15.08
C ILE A 166 6.93 13.15 -16.41
N ASP A 167 7.84 12.66 -17.21
CA ASP A 167 7.60 12.12 -18.55
C ASP A 167 7.22 10.63 -18.56
N PHE A 168 7.18 10.01 -17.40
CA PHE A 168 6.72 8.64 -17.22
C PHE A 168 5.57 8.57 -16.21
N GLU A 169 4.75 7.54 -16.29
CA GLU A 169 3.71 7.27 -15.31
C GLU A 169 4.16 6.11 -14.43
N PRO A 170 4.25 6.34 -13.10
CA PRO A 170 4.58 5.26 -12.19
C PRO A 170 3.45 4.24 -12.17
N THR A 171 3.79 2.97 -12.30
CA THR A 171 2.87 1.84 -12.17
C THR A 171 3.31 0.95 -11.02
N HIS A 172 2.35 0.40 -10.31
CA HIS A 172 2.58 -0.59 -9.28
C HIS A 172 1.52 -1.68 -9.40
N GLU A 173 1.89 -2.77 -10.04
CA GLU A 173 1.08 -3.98 -10.13
C GLU A 173 1.65 -5.04 -9.20
N ALA A 174 0.80 -5.62 -8.37
CA ALA A 174 1.19 -6.69 -7.47
C ALA A 174 0.04 -7.66 -7.26
N THR A 175 0.35 -8.94 -7.27
CA THR A 175 -0.57 -10.00 -6.85
C THR A 175 0.15 -10.87 -5.82
N LEU A 176 -0.46 -11.01 -4.66
CA LEU A 176 0.02 -11.86 -3.59
C LEU A 176 -1.01 -12.96 -3.36
N GLN A 177 -0.54 -14.20 -3.29
CA GLN A 177 -1.35 -15.36 -2.91
C GLN A 177 -0.62 -16.10 -1.79
N ASN A 178 -1.35 -16.49 -0.77
CA ASN A 178 -0.79 -17.21 0.36
C ASN A 178 -1.75 -18.33 0.78
N THR A 179 -1.18 -19.49 1.08
CA THR A 179 -1.91 -20.64 1.60
C THR A 179 -1.21 -21.11 2.86
N VAL A 180 -1.96 -21.22 3.94
CA VAL A 180 -1.47 -21.72 5.23
C VAL A 180 -2.29 -22.93 5.62
N PHE A 181 -1.60 -24.01 5.96
CA PHE A 181 -2.19 -25.18 6.59
C PHE A 181 -1.53 -25.39 7.95
N GLU A 182 -2.34 -25.49 8.98
CA GLU A 182 -1.92 -25.61 10.37
C GLU A 182 -2.64 -26.78 11.03
N ILE A 183 -1.93 -27.56 11.82
CA ILE A 183 -2.50 -28.61 12.65
C ILE A 183 -2.10 -28.32 14.10
N ASN A 184 -3.08 -28.16 14.96
CA ASN A 184 -2.88 -28.01 16.39
C ASN A 184 -3.39 -29.27 17.08
N SER A 185 -2.54 -29.98 17.80
CA SER A 185 -2.91 -31.18 18.51
C SER A 185 -2.32 -31.22 19.92
N ALA A 186 -3.15 -31.48 20.92
CA ALA A 186 -2.70 -31.80 22.28
C ALA A 186 -2.28 -33.27 22.32
N LEU A 187 -0.98 -33.52 22.38
CA LEU A 187 -0.41 -34.88 22.44
C LEU A 187 -0.42 -35.47 23.86
N SER A 188 -0.42 -34.62 24.87
CA SER A 188 -0.57 -34.95 26.28
C SER A 188 -0.91 -33.70 27.08
N ASP A 189 -1.22 -33.83 28.37
CA ASP A 189 -1.50 -32.70 29.28
C ASP A 189 -0.35 -31.65 29.30
N THR A 190 0.83 -32.01 28.85
CA THR A 190 2.04 -31.16 28.89
C THR A 190 2.69 -30.91 27.53
N MET A 191 2.19 -31.51 26.44
CA MET A 191 2.80 -31.45 25.13
C MET A 191 1.78 -31.10 24.03
N ASN A 192 2.00 -30.00 23.32
CA ASN A 192 1.22 -29.59 22.15
C ASN A 192 2.09 -29.63 20.92
N MET A 193 1.51 -30.02 19.80
CA MET A 193 2.10 -29.91 18.44
C MET A 193 1.36 -28.82 17.65
N VAL A 194 2.12 -27.96 17.02
CA VAL A 194 1.64 -26.91 16.10
C VAL A 194 2.30 -27.06 14.75
#